data_e9b333c79906f48c5508a053ed327735
#
_entry.id   e9b333c79906f48c5508a053ed327735
#
_cell.length_a   1.000
_cell.length_b   1.000
_cell.length_c   1.000
_cell.angle_alpha   90.00
_cell.angle_beta   90.00
_cell.angle_gamma   90.00
#
_symmetry.space_group_name_H-M   'P 1'
#
loop_
_entity.id
_entity.type
_entity.pdbx_description
1 polymer ?
#
loop_
_entity_poly.entity_id
_entity_poly.type
_entity_poly.pdbx_seq_one_letter_code
_entity_poly.pdbx_strand_id
1 'polypeptide(L)'
;PGWLEDVNSFYQALDVNVLTSLSETFPYALTEGARMHCATIASNVGGVPYLIDDGENGLLFEPQDVSALTAHMLTLATDAAKRRGMGEALYEKTKRDFSVQAMVEKQKHYYEIIIRRFRRPRLERDGVVICGAYGKGNGGDNAILDAIVAQLRHIDPDLPICALSRTPKETRAAACVDSLYTFRLLAIRRRMRHAKLYLSGGGTLIQDTTSTRSLLYYLSSIRMAARAGCRVMLYGCGVGPVSRPRNCERTAKTLNRYAEIISLRDRYSEETLRALGVTTPEIRLTADPALLIDPGDTPAIRSFLHRSGLAEGTRYALFALRPWKDFDRHIAAFANAAEYAHREYGLTPVLYAMEPARDRAALNAVAAQLRCPYLLLEAGSNGTEIVALIRRMSLVIAMRLHTLIFAAGQGVPMVGVVYDPKVSGFLD
;
A
#
# COMPACT_ATOMS: atom_id res chain seq x y z
N PRO A 1 -26.70 -11.99 33.35
CA PRO A 1 -27.09 -11.38 34.61
C PRO A 1 -27.77 -10.01 34.45
N GLY A 2 -27.78 -9.43 33.25
CA GLY A 2 -28.32 -8.10 33.01
C GLY A 2 -27.26 -7.01 33.25
N TRP A 3 -27.72 -5.79 33.60
CA TRP A 3 -26.86 -4.68 33.92
C TRP A 3 -26.14 -4.89 35.26
N LEU A 4 -24.81 -4.75 35.26
CA LEU A 4 -23.97 -4.89 36.45
C LEU A 4 -23.30 -3.55 36.77
N GLU A 5 -23.37 -3.13 38.05
CA GLU A 5 -22.66 -1.93 38.52
C GLU A 5 -21.18 -2.21 38.79
N ASP A 6 -20.85 -3.38 39.36
CA ASP A 6 -19.50 -3.81 39.66
C ASP A 6 -18.98 -4.77 38.54
N VAL A 7 -18.57 -4.15 37.44
CA VAL A 7 -18.03 -4.85 36.28
C VAL A 7 -16.67 -5.49 36.60
N ASN A 8 -15.86 -4.88 37.47
CA ASN A 8 -14.54 -5.40 37.82
C ASN A 8 -14.61 -6.74 38.52
N SER A 9 -15.44 -6.86 39.57
CA SER A 9 -15.65 -8.12 40.30
C SER A 9 -16.23 -9.22 39.39
N PHE A 10 -17.06 -8.83 38.41
CA PHE A 10 -17.59 -9.76 37.44
C PHE A 10 -16.45 -10.36 36.57
N TYR A 11 -15.58 -9.54 35.97
CA TYR A 11 -14.49 -10.05 35.15
C TYR A 11 -13.42 -10.78 35.97
N GLN A 12 -13.19 -10.40 37.23
CA GLN A 12 -12.28 -11.14 38.12
C GLN A 12 -12.75 -12.59 38.39
N ALA A 13 -14.07 -12.83 38.33
CA ALA A 13 -14.63 -14.16 38.52
C ALA A 13 -14.60 -15.02 37.24
N LEU A 14 -14.19 -14.47 36.08
CA LEU A 14 -14.18 -15.18 34.82
C LEU A 14 -12.80 -15.76 34.53
N ASP A 15 -12.76 -16.97 34.02
CA ASP A 15 -11.57 -17.61 33.45
C ASP A 15 -11.34 -17.20 32.00
N VAL A 16 -12.42 -17.02 31.24
CA VAL A 16 -12.37 -16.70 29.80
C VAL A 16 -13.48 -15.69 29.46
N ASN A 17 -13.11 -14.64 28.75
CA ASN A 17 -14.04 -13.67 28.19
C ASN A 17 -14.30 -14.01 26.72
N VAL A 18 -15.58 -14.07 26.30
CA VAL A 18 -15.96 -14.44 24.93
C VAL A 18 -16.81 -13.35 24.31
N LEU A 19 -16.40 -12.85 23.15
CA LEU A 19 -17.15 -11.86 22.37
C LEU A 19 -17.51 -12.43 20.99
N THR A 20 -18.81 -12.56 20.71
CA THR A 20 -19.35 -13.15 19.47
C THR A 20 -20.04 -12.13 18.56
N SER A 21 -19.69 -10.86 18.68
CA SER A 21 -20.32 -9.77 17.92
C SER A 21 -20.12 -9.93 16.42
N LEU A 22 -21.11 -9.52 15.64
CA LEU A 22 -21.00 -9.46 14.17
C LEU A 22 -20.36 -8.17 13.67
N SER A 23 -20.32 -7.13 14.50
CA SER A 23 -19.70 -5.83 14.18
C SER A 23 -19.29 -5.13 15.48
N GLU A 24 -18.07 -4.63 15.51
CA GLU A 24 -17.52 -3.85 16.63
C GLU A 24 -16.68 -2.70 16.12
N THR A 25 -16.75 -1.55 16.81
CA THR A 25 -15.81 -0.45 16.57
C THR A 25 -14.58 -0.60 17.47
N PHE A 26 -14.82 -0.64 18.79
CA PHE A 26 -13.82 -0.91 19.82
C PHE A 26 -14.55 -1.44 21.07
N PRO A 27 -14.53 -2.75 21.31
CA PRO A 27 -15.34 -3.35 22.37
C PRO A 27 -14.71 -3.14 23.75
N TYR A 28 -15.34 -2.35 24.60
CA TYR A 28 -14.90 -2.14 25.98
C TYR A 28 -14.88 -3.43 26.80
N ALA A 29 -15.82 -4.33 26.54
CA ALA A 29 -15.86 -5.65 27.20
C ALA A 29 -14.53 -6.42 27.12
N LEU A 30 -13.78 -6.25 26.02
CA LEU A 30 -12.47 -6.88 25.90
C LEU A 30 -11.39 -6.18 26.72
N THR A 31 -11.40 -4.84 26.77
CA THR A 31 -10.43 -4.08 27.58
C THR A 31 -10.71 -4.18 29.06
N GLU A 32 -11.96 -4.28 29.46
CA GLU A 32 -12.39 -4.51 30.85
C GLU A 32 -11.97 -5.91 31.32
N GLY A 33 -12.25 -6.95 30.51
CA GLY A 33 -11.76 -8.31 30.77
C GLY A 33 -10.23 -8.41 30.80
N ALA A 34 -9.56 -7.72 29.86
CA ALA A 34 -8.09 -7.68 29.82
C ALA A 34 -7.48 -7.07 31.09
N ARG A 35 -8.09 -6.03 31.67
CA ARG A 35 -7.63 -5.43 32.95
C ARG A 35 -7.68 -6.40 34.11
N MET A 36 -8.52 -7.43 34.05
CA MET A 36 -8.66 -8.47 35.05
C MET A 36 -7.93 -9.76 34.64
N HIS A 37 -7.02 -9.69 33.68
CA HIS A 37 -6.22 -10.80 33.17
C HIS A 37 -7.06 -11.95 32.60
N CYS A 38 -8.27 -11.69 32.13
CA CYS A 38 -9.10 -12.69 31.47
C CYS A 38 -8.53 -13.06 30.11
N ALA A 39 -8.32 -14.33 29.86
CA ALA A 39 -8.08 -14.81 28.51
C ALA A 39 -9.29 -14.52 27.62
N THR A 40 -9.07 -14.15 26.37
CA THR A 40 -10.13 -13.66 25.50
C THR A 40 -10.23 -14.47 24.23
N ILE A 41 -11.48 -14.81 23.86
CA ILE A 41 -11.85 -15.34 22.54
C ILE A 41 -12.81 -14.31 21.92
N ALA A 42 -12.53 -13.86 20.69
CA ALA A 42 -13.39 -12.87 20.06
C ALA A 42 -13.55 -13.11 18.55
N SER A 43 -14.70 -12.68 18.01
CA SER A 43 -14.92 -12.64 16.57
C SER A 43 -13.97 -11.63 15.90
N ASN A 44 -13.43 -11.98 14.74
CA ASN A 44 -12.51 -11.15 13.95
C ASN A 44 -13.26 -10.05 13.20
N VAL A 45 -13.75 -9.03 13.91
CA VAL A 45 -14.56 -7.94 13.35
C VAL A 45 -14.07 -6.57 13.79
N GLY A 46 -14.17 -5.59 12.90
CA GLY A 46 -13.97 -4.16 13.19
C GLY A 46 -12.65 -3.86 13.90
N GLY A 47 -12.73 -3.30 15.11
CA GLY A 47 -11.57 -2.91 15.92
C GLY A 47 -10.95 -4.03 16.76
N VAL A 48 -11.54 -5.22 16.80
CA VAL A 48 -11.05 -6.36 17.62
C VAL A 48 -9.61 -6.77 17.27
N PRO A 49 -9.20 -6.89 15.97
CA PRO A 49 -7.84 -7.25 15.61
C PRO A 49 -6.76 -6.22 15.97
N TYR A 50 -7.12 -5.01 16.37
CA TYR A 50 -6.15 -4.05 16.92
C TYR A 50 -5.81 -4.35 18.38
N LEU A 51 -6.73 -4.97 19.10
CA LEU A 51 -6.58 -5.33 20.51
C LEU A 51 -5.99 -6.74 20.67
N ILE A 52 -6.50 -7.70 19.88
CA ILE A 52 -6.11 -9.11 19.98
C ILE A 52 -5.18 -9.49 18.83
N ASP A 53 -3.99 -9.98 19.18
CA ASP A 53 -3.06 -10.67 18.31
C ASP A 53 -3.36 -12.16 18.44
N ASP A 54 -3.92 -12.74 17.36
CA ASP A 54 -4.41 -14.13 17.38
C ASP A 54 -3.30 -15.13 17.73
N GLY A 55 -3.59 -16.01 18.66
CA GLY A 55 -2.66 -17.02 19.17
C GLY A 55 -1.63 -16.50 20.18
N GLU A 56 -1.44 -15.18 20.32
CA GLU A 56 -0.45 -14.57 21.23
C GLU A 56 -1.09 -14.09 22.53
N ASN A 57 -2.07 -13.18 22.43
CA ASN A 57 -2.73 -12.57 23.58
C ASN A 57 -4.23 -12.82 23.64
N GLY A 58 -4.75 -13.68 22.77
CA GLY A 58 -6.13 -14.11 22.67
C GLY A 58 -6.34 -14.99 21.46
N LEU A 59 -7.58 -15.42 21.24
CA LEU A 59 -7.94 -16.25 20.09
C LEU A 59 -9.03 -15.55 19.28
N LEU A 60 -8.83 -15.47 17.96
CA LEU A 60 -9.81 -14.91 17.03
C LEU A 60 -10.48 -16.01 16.22
N PHE A 61 -11.77 -15.83 15.93
CA PHE A 61 -12.52 -16.68 15.02
C PHE A 61 -13.35 -15.85 14.04
N GLU A 62 -13.61 -16.38 12.85
CA GLU A 62 -14.47 -15.69 11.89
C GLU A 62 -15.92 -15.67 12.37
N PRO A 63 -16.66 -14.57 12.15
CA PRO A 63 -18.04 -14.46 12.55
C PRO A 63 -18.87 -15.66 12.08
N GLN A 64 -19.71 -16.21 13.00
CA GLN A 64 -20.55 -17.37 12.76
C GLN A 64 -19.80 -18.72 12.64
N ASP A 65 -18.49 -18.78 12.77
CA ASP A 65 -17.74 -20.04 12.83
C ASP A 65 -17.85 -20.69 14.21
N VAL A 66 -18.91 -21.45 14.39
CA VAL A 66 -19.18 -22.17 15.65
C VAL A 66 -18.11 -23.24 15.93
N SER A 67 -17.53 -23.84 14.88
CA SER A 67 -16.53 -24.89 15.03
C SER A 67 -15.21 -24.32 15.57
N ALA A 68 -14.73 -23.20 15.02
CA ALA A 68 -13.54 -22.50 15.53
C ALA A 68 -13.76 -22.00 16.97
N LEU A 69 -14.91 -21.37 17.25
CA LEU A 69 -15.25 -20.92 18.60
C LEU A 69 -15.21 -22.09 19.59
N THR A 70 -15.82 -23.23 19.25
CA THR A 70 -15.83 -24.43 20.10
C THR A 70 -14.43 -24.95 20.37
N ALA A 71 -13.58 -25.03 19.34
CA ALA A 71 -12.19 -25.46 19.47
C ALA A 71 -11.38 -24.52 20.39
N HIS A 72 -11.57 -23.20 20.23
CA HIS A 72 -10.91 -22.20 21.07
C HIS A 72 -11.38 -22.28 22.54
N MET A 73 -12.67 -22.46 22.77
CA MET A 73 -13.21 -22.63 24.10
C MET A 73 -12.64 -23.90 24.79
N LEU A 74 -12.59 -25.03 24.07
CA LEU A 74 -11.98 -26.27 24.57
C LEU A 74 -10.49 -26.06 24.89
N THR A 75 -9.76 -25.40 24.01
CA THR A 75 -8.33 -25.11 24.22
C THR A 75 -8.10 -24.33 25.51
N LEU A 76 -8.83 -23.22 25.72
CA LEU A 76 -8.65 -22.41 26.92
C LEU A 76 -9.26 -23.05 28.17
N ALA A 77 -10.27 -23.92 28.05
CA ALA A 77 -10.82 -24.67 29.19
C ALA A 77 -9.83 -25.73 29.71
N THR A 78 -9.11 -26.41 28.82
CA THR A 78 -8.22 -27.54 29.18
C THR A 78 -6.78 -27.12 29.45
N ASP A 79 -6.30 -26.00 28.90
CA ASP A 79 -4.93 -25.51 29.07
C ASP A 79 -4.88 -24.25 29.95
N ALA A 80 -4.75 -24.45 31.25
CA ALA A 80 -4.68 -23.37 32.24
C ALA A 80 -3.40 -22.51 32.11
N ALA A 81 -2.30 -23.07 31.60
CA ALA A 81 -1.05 -22.33 31.39
C ALA A 81 -1.19 -21.35 30.22
N LYS A 82 -1.72 -21.83 29.09
CA LYS A 82 -2.02 -21.01 27.91
C LYS A 82 -3.04 -19.92 28.24
N ARG A 83 -4.11 -20.29 28.96
CA ARG A 83 -5.14 -19.34 29.39
C ARG A 83 -4.54 -18.17 30.19
N ARG A 84 -3.73 -18.47 31.21
CA ARG A 84 -3.06 -17.44 32.03
C ARG A 84 -2.05 -16.62 31.21
N GLY A 85 -1.26 -17.26 30.38
CA GLY A 85 -0.28 -16.58 29.54
C GLY A 85 -0.93 -15.57 28.56
N MET A 86 -2.03 -15.95 27.91
CA MET A 86 -2.79 -15.08 27.04
C MET A 86 -3.45 -13.91 27.78
N GLY A 87 -4.04 -14.18 28.96
CA GLY A 87 -4.62 -13.12 29.80
C GLY A 87 -3.59 -12.08 30.22
N GLU A 88 -2.41 -12.50 30.65
CA GLU A 88 -1.30 -11.61 31.00
C GLU A 88 -0.79 -10.81 29.80
N ALA A 89 -0.59 -11.46 28.66
CA ALA A 89 -0.14 -10.79 27.43
C ALA A 89 -1.15 -9.73 26.94
N LEU A 90 -2.45 -10.03 27.05
CA LEU A 90 -3.52 -9.07 26.72
C LEU A 90 -3.57 -7.90 27.70
N TYR A 91 -3.40 -8.16 29.00
CA TYR A 91 -3.29 -7.13 30.03
C TYR A 91 -2.16 -6.15 29.74
N GLU A 92 -0.94 -6.66 29.49
CA GLU A 92 0.23 -5.82 29.21
C GLU A 92 0.05 -4.99 27.93
N LYS A 93 -0.51 -5.57 26.86
CA LYS A 93 -0.83 -4.82 25.64
C LYS A 93 -1.88 -3.73 25.91
N THR A 94 -2.94 -4.06 26.63
CA THR A 94 -4.01 -3.12 26.95
C THR A 94 -3.51 -1.96 27.81
N LYS A 95 -2.68 -2.24 28.80
CA LYS A 95 -2.04 -1.24 29.65
C LYS A 95 -1.12 -0.31 28.87
N ARG A 96 -0.30 -0.86 27.98
CA ARG A 96 0.65 -0.10 27.17
C ARG A 96 -0.01 0.76 26.10
N ASP A 97 -0.99 0.23 25.36
CA ASP A 97 -1.46 0.83 24.12
C ASP A 97 -2.85 1.48 24.24
N PHE A 98 -3.67 1.00 25.17
CA PHE A 98 -5.09 1.36 25.31
C PHE A 98 -5.47 1.93 26.69
N SER A 99 -4.47 2.23 27.52
CA SER A 99 -4.73 2.94 28.78
C SER A 99 -5.16 4.39 28.51
N VAL A 100 -5.86 4.98 29.49
CA VAL A 100 -6.22 6.41 29.45
C VAL A 100 -4.96 7.27 29.23
N GLN A 101 -3.86 6.91 29.86
CA GLN A 101 -2.60 7.62 29.72
C GLN A 101 -2.04 7.53 28.29
N ALA A 102 -2.01 6.35 27.68
CA ALA A 102 -1.61 6.17 26.29
C ALA A 102 -2.51 6.94 25.32
N MET A 103 -3.80 6.96 25.55
CA MET A 103 -4.77 7.74 24.79
C MET A 103 -4.49 9.25 24.91
N VAL A 104 -4.30 9.76 26.13
CA VAL A 104 -4.03 11.18 26.39
C VAL A 104 -2.72 11.62 25.73
N GLU A 105 -1.66 10.82 25.82
CA GLU A 105 -0.38 11.15 25.15
C GLU A 105 -0.53 11.19 23.62
N LYS A 106 -1.25 10.23 23.01
CA LYS A 106 -1.56 10.26 21.58
C LYS A 106 -2.38 11.50 21.20
N GLN A 107 -3.42 11.84 21.97
CA GLN A 107 -4.24 13.04 21.73
C GLN A 107 -3.42 14.32 21.88
N LYS A 108 -2.60 14.43 22.92
CA LYS A 108 -1.71 15.57 23.13
C LYS A 108 -0.77 15.75 21.96
N HIS A 109 -0.16 14.68 21.48
CA HIS A 109 0.67 14.71 20.28
C HIS A 109 -0.08 15.24 19.05
N TYR A 110 -1.31 14.76 18.79
CA TYR A 110 -2.13 15.27 17.68
C TYR A 110 -2.53 16.74 17.87
N TYR A 111 -2.83 17.18 19.09
CA TYR A 111 -3.12 18.59 19.36
C TYR A 111 -1.89 19.47 19.14
N GLU A 112 -0.72 19.02 19.53
CA GLU A 112 0.54 19.74 19.25
C GLU A 112 0.78 19.91 17.74
N ILE A 113 0.58 18.84 16.95
CA ILE A 113 0.65 18.89 15.49
C ILE A 113 -0.35 19.93 14.93
N ILE A 114 -1.60 19.88 15.38
CA ILE A 114 -2.65 20.80 14.92
C ILE A 114 -2.27 22.24 15.30
N ILE A 115 -1.87 22.48 16.55
CA ILE A 115 -1.48 23.82 17.04
C ILE A 115 -0.27 24.36 16.26
N ARG A 116 0.76 23.55 16.01
CA ARG A 116 1.91 23.94 15.18
C ARG A 116 1.46 24.33 13.75
N ARG A 117 0.55 23.59 13.15
CA ARG A 117 -0.02 23.91 11.81
C ARG A 117 -0.75 25.25 11.81
N PHE A 118 -1.52 25.57 12.86
CA PHE A 118 -2.24 26.84 12.98
C PHE A 118 -1.33 28.03 13.35
N ARG A 119 -0.23 27.80 14.06
CA ARG A 119 0.74 28.84 14.44
C ARG A 119 1.74 29.18 13.33
N ARG A 120 1.84 28.37 12.27
CA ARG A 120 2.69 28.72 11.10
C ARG A 120 2.13 29.99 10.45
N PRO A 121 2.94 31.02 10.24
CA PRO A 121 2.51 32.24 9.56
C PRO A 121 1.90 31.89 8.20
N ARG A 122 0.71 32.36 7.90
CA ARG A 122 -0.01 32.08 6.63
C ARG A 122 0.73 32.53 5.36
N LEU A 123 1.87 33.19 5.49
CA LEU A 123 2.68 33.76 4.41
C LEU A 123 3.88 32.90 4.01
N GLU A 124 4.32 31.93 4.82
CA GLU A 124 5.39 31.03 4.42
C GLU A 124 4.85 29.85 3.61
N ARG A 125 5.50 29.62 2.46
CA ARG A 125 5.25 28.42 1.65
C ARG A 125 5.85 27.24 2.38
N ASP A 126 5.02 26.31 2.84
CA ASP A 126 5.46 25.22 3.72
C ASP A 126 5.08 23.83 3.25
N GLY A 127 4.20 23.72 2.24
CA GLY A 127 3.63 22.45 1.83
C GLY A 127 4.25 21.84 0.58
N VAL A 128 3.90 20.58 0.33
CA VAL A 128 4.23 19.82 -0.88
C VAL A 128 2.96 19.46 -1.63
N VAL A 129 2.97 19.61 -2.95
CA VAL A 129 1.94 19.07 -3.85
C VAL A 129 2.55 17.92 -4.65
N ILE A 130 1.95 16.74 -4.55
CA ILE A 130 2.39 15.54 -5.26
C ILE A 130 1.42 15.26 -6.40
N CYS A 131 1.95 15.07 -7.61
CA CYS A 131 1.20 14.73 -8.80
C CYS A 131 1.70 13.41 -9.38
N GLY A 132 0.80 12.47 -9.58
CA GLY A 132 1.08 11.15 -10.16
C GLY A 132 -0.16 10.54 -10.81
N ALA A 133 -0.12 9.25 -11.08
CA ALA A 133 -1.26 8.53 -11.67
C ALA A 133 -2.22 7.95 -10.60
N TYR A 134 -2.34 8.61 -9.46
CA TYR A 134 -3.02 8.13 -8.28
C TYR A 134 -4.55 8.03 -8.40
N GLY A 135 -5.14 7.08 -7.70
CA GLY A 135 -6.58 6.87 -7.66
C GLY A 135 -7.18 6.35 -8.97
N LYS A 136 -6.41 5.62 -9.76
CA LYS A 136 -6.86 4.97 -11.00
C LYS A 136 -7.07 3.46 -10.85
N GLY A 137 -6.98 2.94 -9.62
CA GLY A 137 -7.09 1.51 -9.35
C GLY A 137 -5.83 0.70 -9.68
N ASN A 138 -4.68 1.36 -9.88
CA ASN A 138 -3.38 0.71 -10.03
C ASN A 138 -2.66 0.71 -8.68
N GLY A 139 -2.51 -0.47 -8.08
CA GLY A 139 -1.86 -0.64 -6.78
C GLY A 139 -0.41 -0.15 -6.76
N GLY A 140 0.34 -0.30 -7.86
CA GLY A 140 1.72 0.17 -7.97
C GLY A 140 1.86 1.69 -7.88
N ASP A 141 1.00 2.44 -8.58
CA ASP A 141 1.04 3.91 -8.53
C ASP A 141 0.65 4.44 -7.13
N ASN A 142 -0.33 3.80 -6.47
CA ASN A 142 -0.70 4.16 -5.10
C ASN A 142 0.42 3.85 -4.11
N ALA A 143 1.10 2.71 -4.25
CA ALA A 143 2.24 2.35 -3.42
C ALA A 143 3.41 3.33 -3.52
N ILE A 144 3.66 3.89 -4.72
CA ILE A 144 4.63 4.98 -4.89
C ILE A 144 4.23 6.22 -4.07
N LEU A 145 2.95 6.58 -4.05
CA LEU A 145 2.48 7.69 -3.23
C LEU A 145 2.74 7.43 -1.74
N ASP A 146 2.43 6.22 -1.27
CA ASP A 146 2.65 5.81 0.12
C ASP A 146 4.14 5.91 0.48
N ALA A 147 5.04 5.43 -0.39
CA ALA A 147 6.48 5.54 -0.21
C ALA A 147 6.95 6.99 -0.14
N ILE A 148 6.50 7.85 -1.06
CA ILE A 148 6.86 9.28 -1.07
C ILE A 148 6.36 9.96 0.20
N VAL A 149 5.12 9.70 0.61
CA VAL A 149 4.54 10.27 1.83
C VAL A 149 5.32 9.83 3.06
N ALA A 150 5.68 8.56 3.17
CA ALA A 150 6.47 8.03 4.27
C ALA A 150 7.82 8.73 4.38
N GLN A 151 8.54 8.90 3.25
CA GLN A 151 9.83 9.62 3.24
C GLN A 151 9.69 11.09 3.61
N LEU A 152 8.68 11.77 3.10
CA LEU A 152 8.40 13.16 3.45
C LEU A 152 8.05 13.32 4.94
N ARG A 153 7.31 12.38 5.52
CA ARG A 153 6.98 12.34 6.95
C ARG A 153 8.18 12.01 7.83
N HIS A 154 9.12 11.21 7.32
CA HIS A 154 10.39 10.97 8.01
C HIS A 154 11.23 12.24 8.12
N ILE A 155 11.22 13.08 7.08
CA ILE A 155 11.95 14.37 7.07
C ILE A 155 11.25 15.42 7.94
N ASP A 156 9.94 15.57 7.80
CA ASP A 156 9.10 16.51 8.57
C ASP A 156 7.73 15.86 8.82
N PRO A 157 7.49 15.36 10.04
CA PRO A 157 6.21 14.72 10.40
C PRO A 157 5.00 15.64 10.22
N ASP A 158 5.19 16.94 10.31
CA ASP A 158 4.13 17.97 10.23
C ASP A 158 3.98 18.58 8.83
N LEU A 159 4.76 18.12 7.86
CA LEU A 159 4.77 18.70 6.51
C LEU A 159 3.38 18.65 5.88
N PRO A 160 2.79 19.77 5.44
CA PRO A 160 1.50 19.76 4.75
C PRO A 160 1.63 19.15 3.36
N ILE A 161 1.09 17.95 3.16
CA ILE A 161 1.15 17.21 1.89
C ILE A 161 -0.23 17.22 1.24
N CYS A 162 -0.28 17.46 -0.08
CA CYS A 162 -1.49 17.37 -0.88
C CYS A 162 -1.24 16.55 -2.15
N ALA A 163 -1.90 15.40 -2.28
CA ALA A 163 -1.82 14.54 -3.46
C ALA A 163 -2.92 14.88 -4.47
N LEU A 164 -2.56 14.91 -5.76
CA LEU A 164 -3.53 15.04 -6.86
C LEU A 164 -4.00 13.65 -7.27
N SER A 165 -5.30 13.36 -7.10
CA SER A 165 -5.86 12.02 -7.31
C SER A 165 -7.17 12.05 -8.10
N ARG A 166 -7.51 10.91 -8.72
CA ARG A 166 -8.83 10.68 -9.34
C ARG A 166 -9.90 10.37 -8.30
N THR A 167 -9.51 9.78 -7.19
CA THR A 167 -10.38 9.43 -6.05
C THR A 167 -9.87 10.08 -4.76
N PRO A 168 -10.05 11.42 -4.60
CA PRO A 168 -9.45 12.15 -3.47
C PRO A 168 -9.89 11.66 -2.09
N LYS A 169 -11.12 11.15 -1.95
CA LYS A 169 -11.62 10.63 -0.67
C LYS A 169 -10.86 9.39 -0.23
N GLU A 170 -10.69 8.43 -1.16
CA GLU A 170 -9.96 7.19 -0.94
C GLU A 170 -8.46 7.48 -0.68
N THR A 171 -7.85 8.35 -1.51
CA THR A 171 -6.45 8.74 -1.34
C THR A 171 -6.20 9.41 0.02
N ARG A 172 -7.13 10.24 0.51
CA ARG A 172 -7.04 10.84 1.83
C ARG A 172 -7.05 9.79 2.94
N ALA A 173 -7.95 8.83 2.83
CA ALA A 173 -8.08 7.77 3.83
C ALA A 173 -6.86 6.84 3.83
N ALA A 174 -6.38 6.43 2.65
CA ALA A 174 -5.27 5.48 2.53
C ALA A 174 -3.91 6.09 2.89
N ALA A 175 -3.57 7.27 2.34
CA ALA A 175 -2.24 7.89 2.50
C ALA A 175 -2.18 8.92 3.63
N CYS A 176 -3.26 9.18 4.36
CA CYS A 176 -3.33 10.16 5.46
C CYS A 176 -2.80 11.55 5.07
N VAL A 177 -3.11 12.03 3.85
CA VAL A 177 -2.72 13.33 3.30
C VAL A 177 -3.91 14.09 2.74
N ASP A 178 -3.79 15.40 2.56
CA ASP A 178 -4.76 16.14 1.78
C ASP A 178 -4.80 15.62 0.34
N SER A 179 -5.96 15.69 -0.30
CA SER A 179 -6.08 15.29 -1.70
C SER A 179 -7.08 16.14 -2.46
N LEU A 180 -6.72 16.49 -3.70
CA LEU A 180 -7.56 17.24 -4.63
C LEU A 180 -7.81 16.43 -5.90
N TYR A 181 -9.00 16.59 -6.46
CA TYR A 181 -9.32 15.98 -7.75
C TYR A 181 -8.44 16.55 -8.86
N THR A 182 -7.83 15.65 -9.62
CA THR A 182 -6.84 15.93 -10.67
C THR A 182 -7.20 17.04 -11.66
N PHE A 183 -8.48 17.28 -11.92
CA PHE A 183 -8.94 18.32 -12.87
C PHE A 183 -9.57 19.56 -12.21
N ARG A 184 -9.53 19.71 -10.91
CA ARG A 184 -9.93 20.95 -10.23
C ARG A 184 -8.82 22.01 -10.31
N LEU A 185 -8.49 22.45 -11.51
CA LEU A 185 -7.31 23.28 -11.82
C LEU A 185 -7.21 24.56 -10.97
N LEU A 186 -8.33 25.23 -10.68
CA LEU A 186 -8.33 26.43 -9.84
C LEU A 186 -7.96 26.12 -8.39
N ALA A 187 -8.51 25.02 -7.82
CA ALA A 187 -8.17 24.60 -6.48
C ALA A 187 -6.70 24.15 -6.39
N ILE A 188 -6.22 23.41 -7.39
CA ILE A 188 -4.82 22.97 -7.50
C ILE A 188 -3.89 24.19 -7.56
N ARG A 189 -4.18 25.16 -8.42
CA ARG A 189 -3.39 26.41 -8.52
C ARG A 189 -3.38 27.17 -7.20
N ARG A 190 -4.53 27.25 -6.50
CA ARG A 190 -4.61 27.89 -5.17
C ARG A 190 -3.74 27.16 -4.17
N ARG A 191 -3.77 25.81 -4.15
CA ARG A 191 -2.93 25.00 -3.26
C ARG A 191 -1.43 25.16 -3.56
N MET A 192 -1.05 25.19 -4.85
CA MET A 192 0.34 25.40 -5.29
C MET A 192 0.91 26.75 -4.86
N ARG A 193 0.09 27.80 -4.73
CA ARG A 193 0.56 29.11 -4.22
C ARG A 193 1.06 29.07 -2.77
N HIS A 194 0.60 28.09 -1.99
CA HIS A 194 0.99 27.87 -0.61
C HIS A 194 2.01 26.74 -0.45
N ALA A 195 2.29 26.01 -1.51
CA ALA A 195 3.27 24.93 -1.49
C ALA A 195 4.67 25.46 -1.81
N LYS A 196 5.67 24.91 -1.12
CA LYS A 196 7.09 25.16 -1.35
C LYS A 196 7.61 24.29 -2.49
N LEU A 197 7.13 23.05 -2.57
CA LEU A 197 7.62 22.03 -3.48
C LEU A 197 6.47 21.39 -4.26
N TYR A 198 6.70 21.14 -5.53
CA TYR A 198 5.88 20.27 -6.38
C TYR A 198 6.70 19.04 -6.74
N LEU A 199 6.18 17.87 -6.41
CA LEU A 199 6.75 16.58 -6.79
C LEU A 199 5.92 15.96 -7.92
N SER A 200 6.53 15.73 -9.07
CA SER A 200 6.01 14.80 -10.07
C SER A 200 6.48 13.42 -9.64
N GLY A 201 5.59 12.70 -8.92
CA GLY A 201 5.98 11.56 -8.10
C GLY A 201 5.71 10.22 -8.75
N GLY A 202 6.80 9.53 -9.12
CA GLY A 202 6.84 8.14 -9.51
C GLY A 202 6.11 7.77 -10.81
N GLY A 203 6.29 6.54 -11.22
CA GLY A 203 5.67 6.02 -12.45
C GLY A 203 6.27 6.61 -13.73
N THR A 204 5.75 6.19 -14.89
CA THR A 204 6.15 6.73 -16.21
C THR A 204 5.12 7.76 -16.67
N LEU A 205 5.22 8.98 -16.18
CA LEU A 205 4.25 10.05 -16.43
C LEU A 205 4.57 10.83 -17.71
N ILE A 206 5.86 10.99 -18.02
CA ILE A 206 6.36 11.70 -19.19
C ILE A 206 6.53 10.71 -20.34
N GLN A 207 5.43 10.44 -21.06
CA GLN A 207 5.37 9.52 -22.20
C GLN A 207 4.12 9.83 -23.05
N ASP A 208 4.13 9.48 -24.35
CA ASP A 208 3.00 9.71 -25.26
C ASP A 208 2.42 8.44 -25.90
N THR A 209 2.86 7.26 -25.45
CA THR A 209 2.33 5.97 -25.89
C THR A 209 0.88 5.76 -25.49
N THR A 210 0.49 6.21 -24.29
CA THR A 210 -0.89 6.12 -23.82
C THR A 210 -1.76 7.20 -24.49
N SER A 211 -1.35 8.45 -24.41
CA SER A 211 -1.97 9.57 -25.14
C SER A 211 -1.18 10.87 -24.99
N THR A 212 -1.17 11.67 -26.06
CA THR A 212 -0.67 13.07 -26.00
C THR A 212 -1.38 13.89 -24.94
N ARG A 213 -2.69 13.67 -24.72
CA ARG A 213 -3.46 14.40 -23.69
C ARG A 213 -2.93 14.15 -22.27
N SER A 214 -2.53 12.91 -21.98
CA SER A 214 -1.91 12.56 -20.70
C SER A 214 -0.58 13.29 -20.51
N LEU A 215 0.32 13.22 -21.48
CA LEU A 215 1.58 13.94 -21.45
C LEU A 215 1.41 15.45 -21.22
N LEU A 216 0.50 16.08 -21.99
CA LEU A 216 0.22 17.51 -21.88
C LEU A 216 -0.34 17.89 -20.51
N TYR A 217 -1.12 17.01 -19.87
CA TYR A 217 -1.59 17.22 -18.51
C TYR A 217 -0.40 17.34 -17.53
N TYR A 218 0.53 16.38 -17.54
CA TYR A 218 1.68 16.40 -16.65
C TYR A 218 2.62 17.58 -16.92
N LEU A 219 2.93 17.87 -18.19
CA LEU A 219 3.74 19.04 -18.55
C LEU A 219 3.06 20.37 -18.13
N SER A 220 1.74 20.44 -18.26
CA SER A 220 0.98 21.62 -17.84
C SER A 220 0.95 21.78 -16.32
N SER A 221 0.90 20.69 -15.56
CA SER A 221 0.94 20.74 -14.10
C SER A 221 2.31 21.18 -13.58
N ILE A 222 3.41 20.74 -14.19
CA ILE A 222 4.79 21.20 -13.93
C ILE A 222 4.87 22.73 -14.17
N ARG A 223 4.42 23.18 -15.32
CA ARG A 223 4.43 24.62 -15.67
C ARG A 223 3.56 25.45 -14.72
N MET A 224 2.39 24.92 -14.32
CA MET A 224 1.49 25.60 -13.38
C MET A 224 2.13 25.73 -11.99
N ALA A 225 2.81 24.68 -11.50
CA ALA A 225 3.50 24.65 -10.23
C ALA A 225 4.64 25.68 -10.19
N ALA A 226 5.51 25.68 -11.20
CA ALA A 226 6.61 26.64 -11.32
C ALA A 226 6.10 28.09 -11.38
N ARG A 227 5.06 28.37 -12.18
CA ARG A 227 4.42 29.68 -12.25
C ARG A 227 3.70 30.09 -10.97
N ALA A 228 3.27 29.14 -10.16
CA ALA A 228 2.74 29.41 -8.83
C ALA A 228 3.85 29.64 -7.79
N GLY A 229 5.13 29.44 -8.17
CA GLY A 229 6.32 29.66 -7.38
C GLY A 229 6.75 28.45 -6.54
N CYS A 230 6.31 27.24 -6.87
CA CYS A 230 6.86 26.03 -6.31
C CYS A 230 8.22 25.72 -6.94
N ARG A 231 9.15 25.20 -6.16
CA ARG A 231 10.26 24.42 -6.72
C ARG A 231 9.71 23.13 -7.33
N VAL A 232 10.29 22.67 -8.43
CA VAL A 232 9.75 21.52 -9.18
C VAL A 232 10.79 20.41 -9.21
N MET A 233 10.40 19.24 -8.71
CA MET A 233 11.19 18.03 -8.77
C MET A 233 10.39 16.88 -9.40
N LEU A 234 11.00 16.15 -10.32
CA LEU A 234 10.53 14.85 -10.75
C LEU A 234 11.24 13.80 -9.87
N TYR A 235 10.48 12.95 -9.18
CA TYR A 235 11.04 12.09 -8.14
C TYR A 235 10.82 10.61 -8.42
N GLY A 236 11.92 9.86 -8.56
CA GLY A 236 11.91 8.41 -8.81
C GLY A 236 11.09 8.03 -10.03
N CYS A 237 11.12 8.84 -11.08
CA CYS A 237 10.24 8.65 -12.22
C CYS A 237 10.91 7.88 -13.37
N GLY A 238 10.07 7.18 -14.16
CA GLY A 238 10.42 6.72 -15.48
C GLY A 238 10.03 7.74 -16.55
N VAL A 239 10.74 7.76 -17.67
CA VAL A 239 10.49 8.65 -18.81
C VAL A 239 10.46 7.85 -20.10
N GLY A 240 9.52 8.19 -20.97
CA GLY A 240 9.45 7.69 -22.36
C GLY A 240 8.61 6.43 -22.55
N PRO A 241 8.48 6.04 -23.82
CA PRO A 241 8.89 6.80 -24.98
C PRO A 241 8.04 8.04 -25.23
N VAL A 242 8.67 9.10 -25.78
CA VAL A 242 8.00 10.26 -26.35
C VAL A 242 8.37 10.29 -27.82
N SER A 243 7.41 9.92 -28.69
CA SER A 243 7.71 9.61 -30.10
C SER A 243 7.30 10.74 -31.07
N ARG A 244 6.33 11.58 -30.70
CA ARG A 244 5.82 12.61 -31.59
C ARG A 244 6.70 13.86 -31.56
N PRO A 245 7.20 14.38 -32.70
CA PRO A 245 8.17 15.49 -32.73
C PRO A 245 7.73 16.70 -31.90
N ARG A 246 6.45 17.13 -32.03
CA ARG A 246 5.91 18.23 -31.25
C ARG A 246 5.87 17.95 -29.75
N ASN A 247 5.70 16.69 -29.33
CA ASN A 247 5.72 16.30 -27.93
C ASN A 247 7.16 16.27 -27.39
N CYS A 248 8.13 15.83 -28.19
CA CYS A 248 9.56 15.88 -27.85
C CYS A 248 9.99 17.33 -27.53
N GLU A 249 9.72 18.26 -28.45
CA GLU A 249 10.04 19.67 -28.27
C GLU A 249 9.36 20.27 -27.02
N ARG A 250 8.07 19.99 -26.83
CA ARG A 250 7.31 20.50 -25.67
C ARG A 250 7.84 19.92 -24.35
N THR A 251 8.24 18.66 -24.34
CA THR A 251 8.82 18.01 -23.17
C THR A 251 10.15 18.65 -22.81
N ALA A 252 11.08 18.71 -23.76
CA ALA A 252 12.39 19.35 -23.58
C ALA A 252 12.25 20.78 -23.08
N LYS A 253 11.46 21.60 -23.78
CA LYS A 253 11.22 23.01 -23.40
C LYS A 253 10.61 23.16 -22.01
N THR A 254 9.69 22.27 -21.62
CA THR A 254 9.04 22.35 -20.28
C THR A 254 10.00 21.93 -19.18
N LEU A 255 10.70 20.81 -19.34
CA LEU A 255 11.61 20.30 -18.33
C LEU A 255 12.83 21.21 -18.16
N ASN A 256 13.46 21.65 -19.24
CA ASN A 256 14.60 22.58 -19.19
C ASN A 256 14.24 23.93 -18.52
N ARG A 257 13.01 24.37 -18.68
CA ARG A 257 12.60 25.68 -18.14
C ARG A 257 12.11 25.63 -16.71
N TYR A 258 11.52 24.53 -16.27
CA TYR A 258 10.74 24.51 -15.05
C TYR A 258 11.14 23.44 -14.03
N ALA A 259 11.81 22.35 -14.43
CA ALA A 259 12.32 21.36 -13.51
C ALA A 259 13.68 21.81 -12.96
N GLU A 260 13.88 21.62 -11.66
CA GLU A 260 15.18 21.89 -11.01
C GLU A 260 15.97 20.58 -10.86
N ILE A 261 15.31 19.51 -10.40
CA ILE A 261 15.91 18.20 -10.16
C ILE A 261 15.01 17.13 -10.80
N ILE A 262 15.64 16.19 -11.47
CA ILE A 262 14.98 14.99 -12.00
C ILE A 262 15.72 13.75 -11.47
N SER A 263 15.09 13.02 -10.54
CA SER A 263 15.59 11.73 -10.13
C SER A 263 14.89 10.63 -10.93
N LEU A 264 15.67 9.79 -11.56
CA LEU A 264 15.23 8.72 -12.48
C LEU A 264 15.47 7.37 -11.83
N ARG A 265 14.57 6.43 -12.09
CA ARG A 265 14.65 5.07 -11.54
C ARG A 265 15.40 4.08 -12.44
N ASP A 266 15.66 4.43 -13.71
CA ASP A 266 16.29 3.56 -14.70
C ASP A 266 17.12 4.33 -15.73
N ARG A 267 18.11 3.65 -16.31
CA ARG A 267 19.02 4.22 -17.34
C ARG A 267 18.30 4.55 -18.64
N TYR A 268 17.32 3.77 -19.03
CA TYR A 268 16.53 4.03 -20.23
C TYR A 268 15.85 5.40 -20.18
N SER A 269 15.33 5.77 -19.00
CA SER A 269 14.75 7.10 -18.77
C SER A 269 15.78 8.23 -18.89
N GLU A 270 17.00 8.00 -18.42
CA GLU A 270 18.11 8.96 -18.57
C GLU A 270 18.51 9.17 -20.02
N GLU A 271 18.70 8.10 -20.76
CA GLU A 271 19.01 8.13 -22.19
C GLU A 271 17.90 8.81 -22.99
N THR A 272 16.64 8.52 -22.64
CA THR A 272 15.47 9.17 -23.26
C THR A 272 15.47 10.68 -23.01
N LEU A 273 15.74 11.15 -21.80
CA LEU A 273 15.82 12.59 -21.51
C LEU A 273 16.97 13.26 -22.26
N ARG A 274 18.12 12.63 -22.32
CA ARG A 274 19.27 13.13 -23.08
C ARG A 274 18.94 13.24 -24.57
N ALA A 275 18.33 12.21 -25.15
CA ALA A 275 17.90 12.20 -26.55
C ALA A 275 16.85 13.29 -26.85
N LEU A 276 15.99 13.63 -25.87
CA LEU A 276 15.04 14.71 -25.98
C LEU A 276 15.68 16.12 -25.85
N GLY A 277 16.96 16.22 -25.50
CA GLY A 277 17.65 17.49 -25.30
C GLY A 277 17.34 18.15 -23.96
N VAL A 278 17.05 17.37 -22.92
CA VAL A 278 16.89 17.87 -21.54
C VAL A 278 18.27 17.94 -20.88
N THR A 279 18.76 19.15 -20.63
CA THR A 279 20.12 19.43 -20.17
C THR A 279 20.22 20.40 -18.99
N THR A 280 19.17 21.17 -18.72
CA THR A 280 19.19 22.21 -17.70
C THR A 280 18.97 21.69 -16.26
N PRO A 281 17.99 20.80 -16.00
CA PRO A 281 17.78 20.29 -14.66
C PRO A 281 18.93 19.38 -14.23
N GLU A 282 19.18 19.32 -12.93
CA GLU A 282 20.09 18.31 -12.36
C GLU A 282 19.42 16.93 -12.49
N ILE A 283 20.06 16.02 -13.26
CA ILE A 283 19.55 14.66 -13.46
C ILE A 283 20.38 13.70 -12.61
N ARG A 284 19.67 12.88 -11.79
CA ARG A 284 20.26 11.85 -10.93
C ARG A 284 19.63 10.50 -11.24
N LEU A 285 20.45 9.49 -11.48
CA LEU A 285 20.00 8.11 -11.51
C LEU A 285 19.90 7.62 -10.06
N THR A 286 18.72 7.13 -9.68
CA THR A 286 18.40 6.65 -8.34
C THR A 286 17.67 5.32 -8.43
N ALA A 287 16.68 5.09 -7.57
CA ALA A 287 15.83 3.92 -7.60
C ALA A 287 14.34 4.33 -7.56
N ASP A 288 13.45 3.38 -7.84
CA ASP A 288 12.03 3.59 -7.66
C ASP A 288 11.72 3.72 -6.16
N PRO A 289 10.99 4.78 -5.73
CA PRO A 289 10.64 4.96 -4.32
C PRO A 289 9.92 3.76 -3.68
N ALA A 290 9.24 2.98 -4.48
CA ALA A 290 8.51 1.79 -4.04
C ALA A 290 9.42 0.68 -3.46
N LEU A 291 10.72 0.69 -3.74
CA LEU A 291 11.71 -0.19 -3.10
C LEU A 291 11.86 0.07 -1.59
N LEU A 292 11.50 1.25 -1.13
CA LEU A 292 11.62 1.66 0.28
C LEU A 292 10.42 1.23 1.13
N ILE A 293 9.42 0.57 0.56
CA ILE A 293 8.25 0.15 1.32
C ILE A 293 8.62 -1.08 2.16
N ASP A 294 8.62 -0.87 3.48
CA ASP A 294 8.66 -1.96 4.44
C ASP A 294 7.21 -2.24 4.91
N PRO A 295 6.69 -3.44 4.69
CA PRO A 295 5.35 -3.79 5.16
C PRO A 295 5.27 -3.87 6.69
N GLY A 296 6.39 -4.03 7.38
CA GLY A 296 6.43 -4.32 8.80
C GLY A 296 5.74 -5.65 9.14
N ASP A 297 5.52 -5.86 10.45
CA ASP A 297 4.73 -6.97 10.96
C ASP A 297 3.69 -6.43 11.95
N THR A 298 2.62 -5.86 11.42
CA THR A 298 1.53 -5.29 12.23
C THR A 298 0.33 -6.24 12.26
N PRO A 299 -0.53 -6.16 13.29
CA PRO A 299 -1.76 -6.96 13.34
C PRO A 299 -2.63 -6.78 12.09
N ALA A 300 -2.68 -5.57 11.54
CA ALA A 300 -3.43 -5.30 10.31
C ALA A 300 -2.87 -6.06 9.10
N ILE A 301 -1.54 -6.15 8.98
CA ILE A 301 -0.88 -6.92 7.92
C ILE A 301 -1.09 -8.42 8.12
N ARG A 302 -0.94 -8.93 9.34
CA ARG A 302 -1.23 -10.35 9.63
C ARG A 302 -2.67 -10.71 9.28
N SER A 303 -3.63 -9.89 9.71
CA SER A 303 -5.05 -10.06 9.38
C SER A 303 -5.31 -10.00 7.87
N PHE A 304 -4.67 -9.08 7.15
CA PHE A 304 -4.77 -9.01 5.68
C PHE A 304 -4.25 -10.30 5.03
N LEU A 305 -3.08 -10.80 5.43
CA LEU A 305 -2.50 -12.03 4.88
C LEU A 305 -3.37 -13.25 5.17
N HIS A 306 -3.94 -13.35 6.36
CA HIS A 306 -4.87 -14.41 6.73
C HIS A 306 -6.13 -14.37 5.83
N ARG A 307 -6.78 -13.21 5.69
CA ARG A 307 -7.94 -13.04 4.80
C ARG A 307 -7.62 -13.31 3.32
N SER A 308 -6.36 -13.16 2.92
CA SER A 308 -5.92 -13.52 1.56
C SER A 308 -5.83 -15.02 1.31
N GLY A 309 -6.12 -15.87 2.30
CA GLY A 309 -6.10 -17.33 2.18
C GLY A 309 -4.69 -17.93 2.07
N LEU A 310 -3.66 -17.18 2.48
CA LEU A 310 -2.29 -17.68 2.51
C LEU A 310 -2.09 -18.54 3.76
N ALA A 311 -1.97 -19.86 3.59
CA ALA A 311 -1.72 -20.80 4.67
C ALA A 311 -0.25 -20.76 5.12
N GLU A 312 -0.03 -20.98 6.42
CA GLU A 312 1.32 -21.14 6.95
C GLU A 312 1.98 -22.42 6.41
N GLY A 313 3.29 -22.35 6.20
CA GLY A 313 4.06 -23.48 5.66
C GLY A 313 3.85 -23.76 4.17
N THR A 314 2.87 -23.14 3.53
CA THR A 314 2.65 -23.26 2.08
C THR A 314 3.57 -22.32 1.31
N ARG A 315 4.19 -22.81 0.24
CA ARG A 315 5.03 -22.05 -0.68
C ARG A 315 4.24 -21.61 -1.88
N TYR A 316 4.42 -20.36 -2.31
CA TYR A 316 3.62 -19.74 -3.35
C TYR A 316 4.46 -19.20 -4.51
N ALA A 317 3.93 -19.29 -5.74
CA ALA A 317 4.43 -18.59 -6.93
C ALA A 317 3.38 -17.59 -7.42
N LEU A 318 3.71 -16.29 -7.40
CA LEU A 318 2.81 -15.24 -7.82
C LEU A 318 2.93 -14.96 -9.31
N PHE A 319 1.79 -14.89 -10.00
CA PHE A 319 1.66 -14.54 -11.41
C PHE A 319 0.89 -13.22 -11.55
N ALA A 320 1.60 -12.13 -11.83
CA ALA A 320 1.01 -10.81 -12.05
C ALA A 320 0.96 -10.50 -13.55
N LEU A 321 -0.07 -11.00 -14.21
CA LEU A 321 -0.27 -10.94 -15.66
C LEU A 321 -1.23 -9.81 -16.04
N ARG A 322 -1.12 -9.34 -17.27
CA ARG A 322 -2.01 -8.32 -17.83
C ARG A 322 -2.28 -8.59 -19.31
N PRO A 323 -3.43 -8.15 -19.83
CA PRO A 323 -3.68 -8.22 -21.27
C PRO A 323 -2.67 -7.31 -22.02
N TRP A 324 -2.11 -7.86 -23.08
CA TRP A 324 -1.20 -7.19 -24.01
C TRP A 324 -1.40 -7.75 -25.40
N LYS A 325 -0.76 -7.15 -26.42
CA LYS A 325 -0.81 -7.69 -27.78
C LYS A 325 -0.44 -9.17 -27.77
N ASP A 326 -1.23 -9.99 -28.42
CA ASP A 326 -1.05 -11.44 -28.53
C ASP A 326 -1.06 -12.22 -27.21
N PHE A 327 -1.53 -11.62 -26.09
CA PHE A 327 -1.62 -12.31 -24.80
C PHE A 327 -2.37 -13.64 -24.88
N ASP A 328 -3.44 -13.69 -25.68
CA ASP A 328 -4.29 -14.88 -25.83
C ASP A 328 -3.52 -16.10 -26.37
N ARG A 329 -2.46 -15.87 -27.19
CA ARG A 329 -1.58 -16.94 -27.69
C ARG A 329 -0.67 -17.53 -26.61
N HIS A 330 -0.51 -16.82 -25.48
CA HIS A 330 0.41 -17.20 -24.39
C HIS A 330 -0.31 -17.71 -23.15
N ILE A 331 -1.64 -17.73 -23.12
CA ILE A 331 -2.42 -18.19 -21.96
C ILE A 331 -2.02 -19.60 -21.56
N ALA A 332 -1.91 -20.53 -22.52
CA ALA A 332 -1.49 -21.91 -22.26
C ALA A 332 -0.05 -21.99 -21.71
N ALA A 333 0.85 -21.13 -22.16
CA ALA A 333 2.22 -21.09 -21.65
C ALA A 333 2.26 -20.65 -20.17
N PHE A 334 1.47 -19.65 -19.79
CA PHE A 334 1.35 -19.22 -18.40
C PHE A 334 0.70 -20.29 -17.51
N ALA A 335 -0.35 -20.95 -17.99
CA ALA A 335 -0.98 -22.05 -17.28
C ALA A 335 -0.01 -23.22 -17.08
N ASN A 336 0.72 -23.61 -18.11
CA ASN A 336 1.74 -24.66 -18.05
C ASN A 336 2.87 -24.30 -17.09
N ALA A 337 3.32 -23.05 -17.07
CA ALA A 337 4.33 -22.58 -16.13
C ALA A 337 3.84 -22.66 -14.67
N ALA A 338 2.58 -22.31 -14.42
CA ALA A 338 1.95 -22.44 -13.10
C ALA A 338 1.82 -23.89 -12.64
N GLU A 339 1.34 -24.77 -13.54
CA GLU A 339 1.27 -26.22 -13.32
C GLU A 339 2.67 -26.83 -13.05
N TYR A 340 3.66 -26.42 -13.83
CA TYR A 340 5.05 -26.84 -13.66
C TYR A 340 5.60 -26.41 -12.29
N ALA A 341 5.41 -25.16 -11.90
CA ALA A 341 5.84 -24.65 -10.60
C ALA A 341 5.18 -25.43 -9.46
N HIS A 342 3.91 -25.79 -9.60
CA HIS A 342 3.20 -26.57 -8.60
C HIS A 342 3.72 -28.02 -8.54
N ARG A 343 3.81 -28.70 -9.68
CA ARG A 343 4.17 -30.12 -9.76
C ARG A 343 5.62 -30.37 -9.36
N GLU A 344 6.57 -29.57 -9.86
CA GLU A 344 8.00 -29.83 -9.67
C GLU A 344 8.56 -29.21 -8.38
N TYR A 345 8.00 -28.09 -7.93
CA TYR A 345 8.53 -27.32 -6.80
C TYR A 345 7.58 -27.19 -5.62
N GLY A 346 6.36 -27.70 -5.72
CA GLY A 346 5.34 -27.58 -4.68
C GLY A 346 4.90 -26.13 -4.43
N LEU A 347 5.00 -25.26 -5.44
CA LEU A 347 4.59 -23.87 -5.33
C LEU A 347 3.13 -23.72 -5.73
N THR A 348 2.27 -23.32 -4.80
CA THR A 348 0.86 -23.03 -5.14
C THR A 348 0.77 -21.73 -5.94
N PRO A 349 0.19 -21.72 -7.15
CA PRO A 349 0.03 -20.52 -7.94
C PRO A 349 -0.91 -19.49 -7.29
N VAL A 350 -0.47 -18.23 -7.28
CA VAL A 350 -1.27 -17.07 -6.90
C VAL A 350 -1.43 -16.18 -8.12
N LEU A 351 -2.61 -16.14 -8.70
CA LEU A 351 -2.94 -15.25 -9.80
C LEU A 351 -3.32 -13.88 -9.23
N TYR A 352 -2.52 -12.84 -9.50
CA TYR A 352 -2.60 -11.57 -8.81
C TYR A 352 -2.92 -10.40 -9.73
N ALA A 353 -4.09 -9.78 -9.50
CA ALA A 353 -4.53 -8.60 -10.25
C ALA A 353 -4.01 -7.32 -9.61
N MET A 354 -2.93 -6.74 -10.14
CA MET A 354 -2.38 -5.46 -9.69
C MET A 354 -3.29 -4.27 -10.07
N GLU A 355 -4.01 -4.37 -11.18
CA GLU A 355 -5.01 -3.42 -11.66
C GLU A 355 -6.29 -4.22 -12.01
N PRO A 356 -7.16 -4.51 -11.01
CA PRO A 356 -8.26 -5.47 -11.17
C PRO A 356 -9.14 -5.23 -12.39
N ALA A 357 -9.47 -3.97 -12.69
CA ALA A 357 -10.29 -3.61 -13.84
C ALA A 357 -9.70 -4.03 -15.19
N ARG A 358 -8.39 -4.22 -15.28
CA ARG A 358 -7.70 -4.61 -16.51
C ARG A 358 -7.19 -6.04 -16.48
N ASP A 359 -6.68 -6.49 -15.32
CA ASP A 359 -5.91 -7.74 -15.24
C ASP A 359 -6.81 -8.96 -15.06
N ARG A 360 -8.00 -8.80 -14.46
CA ARG A 360 -8.89 -9.89 -14.08
C ARG A 360 -9.24 -10.80 -15.27
N ALA A 361 -9.53 -10.24 -16.43
CA ALA A 361 -9.88 -11.05 -17.62
C ALA A 361 -8.72 -11.97 -18.05
N ALA A 362 -7.49 -11.45 -18.08
CA ALA A 362 -6.31 -12.23 -18.43
C ALA A 362 -6.02 -13.34 -17.40
N LEU A 363 -6.15 -13.03 -16.11
CA LEU A 363 -5.94 -14.00 -15.04
C LEU A 363 -7.00 -15.09 -15.03
N ASN A 364 -8.28 -14.75 -15.25
CA ASN A 364 -9.37 -15.73 -15.37
C ASN A 364 -9.16 -16.67 -16.56
N ALA A 365 -8.64 -16.16 -17.69
CA ALA A 365 -8.35 -16.99 -18.87
C ALA A 365 -7.22 -18.00 -18.58
N VAL A 366 -6.20 -17.63 -17.80
CA VAL A 366 -5.16 -18.57 -17.34
C VAL A 366 -5.75 -19.53 -16.31
N ALA A 367 -6.50 -19.04 -15.32
CA ALA A 367 -7.14 -19.86 -14.28
C ALA A 367 -8.01 -20.98 -14.85
N ALA A 368 -8.75 -20.69 -15.93
CA ALA A 368 -9.61 -21.66 -16.60
C ALA A 368 -8.85 -22.88 -17.19
N GLN A 369 -7.52 -22.78 -17.36
CA GLN A 369 -6.68 -23.86 -17.86
C GLN A 369 -5.91 -24.58 -16.75
N LEU A 370 -5.95 -24.09 -15.50
CA LEU A 370 -5.27 -24.71 -14.37
C LEU A 370 -6.07 -25.92 -13.85
N ARG A 371 -5.33 -26.97 -13.50
CA ARG A 371 -5.85 -28.19 -12.85
C ARG A 371 -5.38 -28.31 -11.42
N CYS A 372 -4.23 -27.66 -11.07
CA CYS A 372 -3.73 -27.60 -9.71
C CYS A 372 -4.52 -26.57 -8.87
N PRO A 373 -4.49 -26.68 -7.52
CA PRO A 373 -5.01 -25.64 -6.64
C PRO A 373 -4.31 -24.31 -6.88
N TYR A 374 -5.07 -23.21 -6.86
CA TYR A 374 -4.53 -21.85 -7.02
C TYR A 374 -5.34 -20.86 -6.19
N LEU A 375 -4.76 -19.69 -5.95
CA LEU A 375 -5.45 -18.52 -5.40
C LEU A 375 -5.61 -17.45 -6.47
N LEU A 376 -6.76 -16.76 -6.46
CA LEU A 376 -6.99 -15.58 -7.31
C LEU A 376 -7.18 -14.38 -6.40
N LEU A 377 -6.20 -13.48 -6.38
CA LEU A 377 -6.15 -12.34 -5.49
C LEU A 377 -6.08 -11.02 -6.25
N GLU A 378 -6.57 -9.97 -5.61
CA GLU A 378 -6.52 -8.60 -6.13
C GLU A 378 -5.61 -7.73 -5.26
N ALA A 379 -5.08 -6.65 -5.84
CA ALA A 379 -4.23 -5.71 -5.10
C ALA A 379 -4.98 -5.17 -3.87
N GLY A 380 -4.26 -5.14 -2.75
CA GLY A 380 -4.72 -4.54 -1.51
C GLY A 380 -5.00 -3.04 -1.66
N SER A 381 -5.58 -2.46 -0.63
CA SER A 381 -5.98 -1.04 -0.64
C SER A 381 -4.80 -0.07 -0.54
N ASN A 382 -3.65 -0.53 -0.06
CA ASN A 382 -2.43 0.26 0.11
C ASN A 382 -1.16 -0.49 -0.29
N GLY A 383 -0.06 0.25 -0.47
CA GLY A 383 1.23 -0.32 -0.89
C GLY A 383 1.82 -1.31 0.09
N THR A 384 1.60 -1.11 1.38
CA THR A 384 2.11 -1.96 2.45
C THR A 384 1.51 -3.37 2.38
N GLU A 385 0.18 -3.49 2.16
CA GLU A 385 -0.49 -4.79 1.99
C GLU A 385 0.03 -5.53 0.75
N ILE A 386 0.22 -4.81 -0.37
CA ILE A 386 0.75 -5.40 -1.60
C ILE A 386 2.14 -5.96 -1.38
N VAL A 387 3.02 -5.19 -0.72
CA VAL A 387 4.40 -5.60 -0.45
C VAL A 387 4.45 -6.75 0.55
N ALA A 388 3.59 -6.74 1.59
CA ALA A 388 3.45 -7.83 2.54
C ALA A 388 3.07 -9.15 1.87
N LEU A 389 2.11 -9.11 0.94
CA LEU A 389 1.71 -10.28 0.16
C LEU A 389 2.86 -10.80 -0.69
N ILE A 390 3.58 -9.92 -1.40
CA ILE A 390 4.72 -10.29 -2.23
C ILE A 390 5.85 -10.90 -1.40
N ARG A 391 6.12 -10.38 -0.21
CA ARG A 391 7.13 -10.91 0.73
C ARG A 391 6.85 -12.37 1.13
N ARG A 392 5.60 -12.83 1.07
CA ARG A 392 5.21 -14.23 1.35
C ARG A 392 5.43 -15.18 0.18
N MET A 393 5.81 -14.68 -0.98
CA MET A 393 6.02 -15.48 -2.18
C MET A 393 7.41 -16.10 -2.20
N SER A 394 7.51 -17.32 -2.75
CA SER A 394 8.79 -17.97 -3.04
C SER A 394 9.33 -17.63 -4.42
N LEU A 395 8.44 -17.20 -5.33
CA LEU A 395 8.76 -16.79 -6.69
C LEU A 395 7.71 -15.81 -7.21
N VAL A 396 8.14 -14.83 -7.97
CA VAL A 396 7.25 -13.88 -8.66
C VAL A 396 7.50 -13.96 -10.16
N ILE A 397 6.44 -14.18 -10.94
CA ILE A 397 6.42 -14.10 -12.40
C ILE A 397 5.53 -12.94 -12.80
N ALA A 398 6.09 -11.87 -13.39
CA ALA A 398 5.30 -10.68 -13.62
C ALA A 398 5.55 -9.99 -14.96
N MET A 399 4.45 -9.52 -15.55
CA MET A 399 4.41 -8.51 -16.60
C MET A 399 4.32 -7.10 -15.98
N ARG A 400 3.84 -6.98 -14.76
CA ARG A 400 3.66 -5.72 -14.04
C ARG A 400 4.96 -5.28 -13.39
N LEU A 401 5.52 -4.15 -13.88
CA LEU A 401 6.80 -3.62 -13.40
C LEU A 401 6.84 -3.44 -11.87
N HIS A 402 5.81 -2.84 -11.27
CA HIS A 402 5.82 -2.62 -9.81
C HIS A 402 5.80 -3.92 -9.01
N THR A 403 5.21 -5.00 -9.54
CA THR A 403 5.29 -6.31 -8.89
C THR A 403 6.74 -6.81 -8.83
N LEU A 404 7.53 -6.58 -9.89
CA LEU A 404 8.97 -6.90 -9.92
C LEU A 404 9.75 -6.00 -8.96
N ILE A 405 9.46 -4.69 -8.95
CA ILE A 405 10.09 -3.73 -8.03
C ILE A 405 9.84 -4.14 -6.57
N PHE A 406 8.62 -4.51 -6.21
CA PHE A 406 8.30 -4.98 -4.87
C PHE A 406 8.99 -6.29 -4.53
N ALA A 407 9.05 -7.25 -5.48
CA ALA A 407 9.77 -8.51 -5.28
C ALA A 407 11.26 -8.26 -5.03
N ALA A 408 11.90 -7.37 -5.80
CA ALA A 408 13.29 -6.97 -5.60
C ALA A 408 13.51 -6.34 -4.22
N GLY A 409 12.64 -5.41 -3.81
CA GLY A 409 12.71 -4.74 -2.50
C GLY A 409 12.57 -5.70 -1.32
N GLN A 410 11.93 -6.86 -1.52
CA GLN A 410 11.75 -7.88 -0.49
C GLN A 410 12.69 -9.08 -0.64
N GLY A 411 13.63 -9.05 -1.59
CA GLY A 411 14.55 -10.16 -1.85
C GLY A 411 13.88 -11.43 -2.38
N VAL A 412 12.70 -11.31 -3.00
CA VAL A 412 11.96 -12.44 -3.57
C VAL A 412 12.47 -12.71 -4.99
N PRO A 413 12.87 -13.96 -5.31
CA PRO A 413 13.24 -14.36 -6.66
C PRO A 413 12.14 -14.02 -7.67
N MET A 414 12.55 -13.51 -8.85
CA MET A 414 11.57 -13.04 -9.83
C MET A 414 11.94 -13.38 -11.28
N VAL A 415 10.91 -13.52 -12.10
CA VAL A 415 10.99 -13.66 -13.55
C VAL A 415 10.14 -12.55 -14.19
N GLY A 416 10.80 -11.63 -14.91
CA GLY A 416 10.10 -10.59 -15.64
C GLY A 416 9.70 -11.06 -17.04
N VAL A 417 8.42 -10.93 -17.37
CA VAL A 417 7.92 -11.17 -18.72
C VAL A 417 8.00 -9.87 -19.51
N VAL A 418 9.03 -9.77 -20.35
CA VAL A 418 9.36 -8.55 -21.10
C VAL A 418 8.39 -8.35 -22.26
N TYR A 419 7.56 -7.35 -22.17
CA TYR A 419 6.61 -6.92 -23.21
C TYR A 419 6.72 -5.41 -23.51
N ASP A 420 7.48 -4.71 -22.69
CA ASP A 420 7.64 -3.24 -22.72
C ASP A 420 9.07 -2.91 -22.24
N PRO A 421 9.77 -1.94 -22.88
CA PRO A 421 11.16 -1.58 -22.53
C PRO A 421 11.40 -1.23 -21.06
N LYS A 422 10.37 -0.76 -20.34
CA LYS A 422 10.49 -0.47 -18.91
C LYS A 422 10.71 -1.72 -18.05
N VAL A 423 10.31 -2.91 -18.52
CA VAL A 423 10.52 -4.17 -17.80
C VAL A 423 11.95 -4.64 -18.01
N SER A 424 12.46 -4.64 -19.26
CA SER A 424 13.88 -4.95 -19.51
C SER A 424 14.81 -3.97 -18.83
N GLY A 425 14.55 -2.66 -18.94
CA GLY A 425 15.37 -1.64 -18.28
C GLY A 425 15.40 -1.68 -16.75
N PHE A 426 14.51 -2.46 -16.12
CA PHE A 426 14.55 -2.72 -14.69
C PHE A 426 15.32 -4.01 -14.35
N LEU A 427 15.30 -4.99 -15.25
CA LEU A 427 15.95 -6.30 -15.04
C LEU A 427 17.46 -6.28 -15.37
N ASP A 428 17.89 -5.35 -16.24
CA ASP A 428 19.29 -5.06 -16.59
C ASP A 428 20.00 -4.25 -15.48
#